data_0197dd87778fd5add85c5331dd70293e
#
_entry.id   0197dd87778fd5add85c5331dd70293e
#
_cell.length_a   1.000
_cell.length_b   1.000
_cell.length_c   1.000
_cell.angle_alpha   90.00
_cell.angle_beta   90.00
_cell.angle_gamma   90.00
#
_symmetry.space_group_name_H-M   'P 1'
#
loop_
_entity.id
_entity.type
_entity.pdbx_description
1 polymer ?
#
loop_
_entity_poly.entity_id
_entity_poly.type
_entity_poly.pdbx_seq_one_letter_code
_entity_poly.pdbx_strand_id
1 'polypeptide(L)'
;MRQSTPGNVKKVNRRRPGAWLWCVALVCAWQLPSHVVVVPSARAQSSPEARRAGGRTEARRETDELVRRAMNIACMERELDPQGSAPIDEMQARPSLPLRHAEVVAGAERAERLLPVAKILAAESLRRLMREYGVRESAAVRAAFARLSQVRVIKPDMELRDNASVLYREPRTIRFGTIFLASLRSDEGMLGVLAHELTHVADGASGSLKTLFRGVAERAGRAASLRISARRGEELTCDLVGALAVRAYIARTPGVETLARRTARALAHNCVEHDHTDRAHLSPRTTMRALLALDPALARELTGDPAEPETSPAPAPRRTQRRAAHPIAPRTPRR
;
A
#
# COMPACT_ATOMS: atom_id res chain seq x y z
N MET A 1 45.95 -21.37 -32.47
CA MET A 1 45.49 -20.02 -32.10
C MET A 1 44.00 -19.91 -32.36
N ARG A 2 43.16 -20.02 -31.35
CA ARG A 2 41.70 -19.79 -31.44
C ARG A 2 41.40 -18.45 -30.78
N GLN A 3 40.92 -17.50 -31.56
CA GLN A 3 40.48 -16.19 -31.08
C GLN A 3 39.14 -16.35 -30.35
N SER A 4 39.13 -15.96 -29.06
CA SER A 4 37.94 -15.90 -28.22
C SER A 4 37.22 -14.59 -28.50
N THR A 5 35.99 -14.68 -28.95
CA THR A 5 35.06 -13.54 -29.12
C THR A 5 34.65 -12.96 -27.78
N PRO A 6 34.66 -11.64 -27.57
CA PRO A 6 34.22 -11.05 -26.30
C PRO A 6 32.71 -11.16 -26.17
N GLY A 7 32.28 -11.77 -25.06
CA GLY A 7 30.89 -11.93 -24.69
C GLY A 7 30.20 -10.59 -24.49
N ASN A 8 29.06 -10.47 -25.09
CA ASN A 8 28.15 -9.34 -25.05
C ASN A 8 27.59 -9.18 -23.62
N VAL A 9 28.22 -8.33 -22.82
CA VAL A 9 27.74 -7.94 -21.48
C VAL A 9 26.49 -7.12 -21.67
N LYS A 10 25.32 -7.76 -21.53
CA LYS A 10 24.04 -7.06 -21.46
C LYS A 10 24.11 -6.01 -20.34
N LYS A 11 24.10 -4.73 -20.73
CA LYS A 11 23.98 -3.59 -19.83
C LYS A 11 22.82 -3.85 -18.87
N VAL A 12 23.18 -4.11 -17.61
CA VAL A 12 22.23 -4.13 -16.50
C VAL A 12 21.61 -2.74 -16.45
N ASN A 13 20.33 -2.68 -16.75
CA ASN A 13 19.55 -1.46 -16.76
C ASN A 13 19.55 -0.93 -15.32
N ARG A 14 20.39 0.05 -15.01
CA ARG A 14 20.42 0.75 -13.73
C ARG A 14 19.05 1.40 -13.57
N ARG A 15 18.19 0.76 -12.77
CA ARG A 15 16.92 1.34 -12.36
C ARG A 15 17.25 2.62 -11.60
N ARG A 16 16.78 3.76 -12.08
CA ARG A 16 16.87 5.03 -11.36
C ARG A 16 16.01 4.92 -10.10
N PRO A 17 16.48 5.38 -8.95
CA PRO A 17 15.67 5.42 -7.72
C PRO A 17 14.51 6.39 -7.95
N GLY A 18 13.32 5.99 -7.70
CA GLY A 18 12.14 6.83 -7.84
C GLY A 18 10.97 6.31 -7.04
N ALA A 19 10.42 7.16 -6.20
CA ALA A 19 9.03 7.18 -5.73
C ALA A 19 8.48 6.06 -4.83
N TRP A 20 9.28 5.29 -4.15
CA TRP A 20 8.87 4.14 -3.31
C TRP A 20 8.20 4.48 -1.97
N LEU A 21 7.88 5.73 -1.68
CA LEU A 21 7.72 6.20 -0.31
C LEU A 21 6.31 6.38 0.21
N TRP A 22 5.31 6.06 -0.56
CA TRP A 22 3.99 6.64 -0.37
C TRP A 22 2.99 5.76 0.37
N CYS A 23 3.21 4.46 0.47
CA CYS A 23 2.28 3.54 1.12
C CYS A 23 2.23 3.64 2.63
N VAL A 24 3.23 4.24 3.22
CA VAL A 24 3.43 4.18 4.67
C VAL A 24 2.60 5.18 5.47
N ALA A 25 2.16 6.25 4.82
CA ALA A 25 1.60 7.39 5.53
C ALA A 25 0.13 7.28 5.94
N LEU A 26 -0.54 6.24 5.58
CA LEU A 26 -1.97 6.27 5.39
C LEU A 26 -2.82 5.70 6.50
N VAL A 27 -2.40 5.69 7.74
CA VAL A 27 -3.24 5.09 8.75
C VAL A 27 -3.25 5.87 10.07
N CYS A 28 -4.34 6.59 10.38
CA CYS A 28 -4.89 6.85 11.73
C CYS A 28 -5.63 8.16 11.88
N ALA A 29 -6.96 8.16 12.04
CA ALA A 29 -7.72 9.27 12.59
C ALA A 29 -8.81 8.82 13.58
N TRP A 30 -8.88 9.40 14.75
CA TRP A 30 -10.11 9.51 15.55
C TRP A 30 -10.16 10.75 16.46
N GLN A 31 -11.21 11.49 16.25
CA GLN A 31 -12.10 12.35 17.06
C GLN A 31 -11.62 13.64 17.75
N LEU A 32 -12.32 14.74 17.38
CA LEU A 32 -13.06 15.63 18.31
C LEU A 32 -14.07 16.47 17.50
N PRO A 33 -15.26 16.82 18.04
CA PRO A 33 -16.34 17.49 17.32
C PRO A 33 -16.11 19.00 17.26
N SER A 34 -16.14 19.59 16.07
CA SER A 34 -16.18 21.05 15.89
C SER A 34 -17.59 21.47 15.51
N HIS A 35 -18.23 22.25 16.38
CA HIS A 35 -19.50 22.92 16.12
C HIS A 35 -19.33 23.92 14.98
N VAL A 36 -20.00 23.68 13.86
CA VAL A 36 -20.09 24.62 12.74
C VAL A 36 -21.33 25.47 12.97
N VAL A 37 -21.12 26.78 13.16
CA VAL A 37 -22.18 27.79 13.13
C VAL A 37 -22.58 28.02 11.67
N VAL A 38 -23.78 27.61 11.32
CA VAL A 38 -24.37 27.83 10.00
C VAL A 38 -24.98 29.23 9.95
N VAL A 39 -24.38 30.11 9.14
CA VAL A 39 -24.98 31.40 8.76
C VAL A 39 -25.82 31.18 7.50
N PRO A 40 -27.11 31.51 7.47
CA PRO A 40 -27.92 31.36 6.26
C PRO A 40 -27.62 32.49 5.28
N SER A 41 -26.94 32.17 4.18
CA SER A 41 -26.79 33.09 3.03
C SER A 41 -27.93 32.90 2.06
N ALA A 42 -28.47 34.04 1.60
CA ALA A 42 -29.54 34.16 0.61
C ALA A 42 -29.21 33.36 -0.68
N ARG A 43 -30.10 32.45 -1.05
CA ARG A 43 -29.99 31.62 -2.25
C ARG A 43 -30.28 32.43 -3.51
N ALA A 44 -29.23 32.82 -4.22
CA ALA A 44 -29.35 33.06 -5.66
C ALA A 44 -29.60 31.73 -6.38
N GLN A 45 -30.64 31.62 -7.16
CA GLN A 45 -30.97 30.42 -7.95
C GLN A 45 -29.92 30.24 -9.06
N SER A 46 -28.87 29.47 -8.78
CA SER A 46 -27.85 29.06 -9.74
C SER A 46 -28.40 28.02 -10.70
N SER A 47 -28.06 28.12 -12.00
CA SER A 47 -28.43 27.14 -13.02
C SER A 47 -27.95 25.73 -12.67
N PRO A 48 -28.60 24.64 -13.16
CA PRO A 48 -28.18 23.27 -12.92
C PRO A 48 -26.74 22.97 -13.34
N GLU A 49 -26.24 23.65 -14.38
CA GLU A 49 -24.85 23.51 -14.84
C GLU A 49 -23.85 24.19 -13.89
N ALA A 50 -24.18 25.38 -13.37
CA ALA A 50 -23.37 26.08 -12.38
C ALA A 50 -23.27 25.26 -11.06
N ARG A 51 -24.37 24.62 -10.65
CA ARG A 51 -24.35 23.70 -9.48
C ARG A 51 -23.49 22.45 -9.72
N ARG A 52 -23.53 21.85 -10.92
CA ARG A 52 -22.67 20.69 -11.26
C ARG A 52 -21.19 21.07 -11.39
N ALA A 53 -20.89 22.27 -11.89
CA ALA A 53 -19.52 22.80 -11.95
C ALA A 53 -18.99 23.11 -10.55
N GLY A 54 -19.80 23.75 -9.69
CA GLY A 54 -19.46 24.04 -8.30
C GLY A 54 -19.19 22.78 -7.49
N GLY A 55 -20.05 21.77 -7.57
CA GLY A 55 -19.87 20.50 -6.87
C GLY A 55 -18.62 19.72 -7.31
N ARG A 56 -18.27 19.75 -8.60
CA ARG A 56 -17.01 19.13 -9.07
C ARG A 56 -15.75 19.84 -8.56
N THR A 57 -15.81 21.16 -8.42
CA THR A 57 -14.70 21.97 -7.90
C THR A 57 -14.49 21.71 -6.40
N GLU A 58 -15.58 21.58 -5.65
CA GLU A 58 -15.55 21.29 -4.21
C GLU A 58 -15.02 19.87 -3.93
N ALA A 59 -15.53 18.85 -4.60
CA ALA A 59 -15.04 17.46 -4.48
C ALA A 59 -13.56 17.34 -4.86
N ARG A 60 -13.08 18.12 -5.82
CA ARG A 60 -11.66 18.16 -6.17
C ARG A 60 -10.81 18.78 -5.07
N ARG A 61 -11.27 19.89 -4.47
CA ARG A 61 -10.57 20.54 -3.35
C ARG A 61 -10.48 19.63 -2.14
N GLU A 62 -11.55 18.91 -1.82
CA GLU A 62 -11.59 17.95 -0.75
C GLU A 62 -10.58 16.81 -0.99
N THR A 63 -10.56 16.24 -2.19
CA THR A 63 -9.59 15.22 -2.57
C THR A 63 -8.15 15.73 -2.49
N ASP A 64 -7.87 16.94 -2.97
CA ASP A 64 -6.54 17.54 -2.93
C ASP A 64 -6.08 17.81 -1.49
N GLU A 65 -7.00 18.16 -0.58
CA GLU A 65 -6.71 18.29 0.86
C GLU A 65 -6.39 16.94 1.50
N LEU A 66 -7.12 15.87 1.18
CA LEU A 66 -6.83 14.53 1.67
C LEU A 66 -5.46 14.05 1.17
N VAL A 67 -5.14 14.31 -0.09
CA VAL A 67 -3.81 14.02 -0.65
C VAL A 67 -2.73 14.76 0.13
N ARG A 68 -2.94 16.07 0.42
CA ARG A 68 -1.97 16.86 1.19
C ARG A 68 -1.75 16.30 2.60
N ARG A 69 -2.82 15.92 3.30
CA ARG A 69 -2.73 15.29 4.63
C ARG A 69 -1.93 14.00 4.60
N ALA A 70 -2.24 13.14 3.65
CA ALA A 70 -1.51 11.88 3.48
C ALA A 70 -0.03 12.10 3.17
N MET A 71 0.28 13.09 2.33
CA MET A 71 1.66 13.48 2.02
C MET A 71 2.43 13.97 3.24
N ASN A 72 1.80 14.80 4.06
CA ASN A 72 2.41 15.29 5.30
C ASN A 72 2.75 14.16 6.28
N ILE A 73 1.87 13.15 6.39
CA ILE A 73 2.16 11.95 7.19
C ILE A 73 3.40 11.22 6.64
N ALA A 74 3.47 11.03 5.31
CA ALA A 74 4.60 10.36 4.69
C ALA A 74 5.93 11.07 4.97
N CYS A 75 5.95 12.38 4.86
CA CYS A 75 7.14 13.17 5.18
C CYS A 75 7.53 13.03 6.65
N MET A 76 6.58 13.14 7.55
CA MET A 76 6.80 13.00 9.00
C MET A 76 7.41 11.63 9.36
N GLU A 77 6.97 10.55 8.73
CA GLU A 77 7.47 9.20 8.98
C GLU A 77 8.88 8.94 8.45
N ARG A 78 9.39 9.83 7.59
CA ARG A 78 10.68 9.70 6.91
C ARG A 78 11.73 10.71 7.37
N GLU A 79 11.51 11.40 8.46
CA GLU A 79 12.49 12.39 8.96
C GLU A 79 13.77 11.73 9.47
N LEU A 80 14.91 12.12 8.86
CA LEU A 80 16.25 11.87 9.43
C LEU A 80 16.66 12.96 10.43
N ASP A 81 16.03 14.13 10.36
CA ASP A 81 16.27 15.26 11.25
C ASP A 81 15.00 15.56 12.05
N PRO A 82 15.03 15.48 13.40
CA PRO A 82 13.86 15.79 14.23
C PRO A 82 13.43 17.26 14.16
N GLN A 83 14.24 18.14 13.57
CA GLN A 83 13.95 19.57 13.45
C GLN A 83 13.54 20.00 12.04
N GLY A 84 13.64 19.15 11.05
CA GLY A 84 13.41 19.51 9.66
C GLY A 84 12.68 18.45 8.85
N SER A 85 11.70 18.89 8.09
CA SER A 85 11.18 18.15 6.95
C SER A 85 12.18 18.27 5.80
N ALA A 86 13.22 17.41 5.78
CA ALA A 86 14.04 17.30 4.59
C ALA A 86 13.14 16.84 3.42
N PRO A 87 13.11 17.55 2.29
CA PRO A 87 12.42 17.09 1.10
C PRO A 87 12.89 15.67 0.75
N ILE A 88 12.00 14.81 0.32
CA ILE A 88 12.33 13.41 -0.04
C ILE A 88 13.43 13.36 -1.09
N ASP A 89 13.49 14.34 -2.00
CA ASP A 89 14.55 14.46 -2.99
C ASP A 89 15.94 14.69 -2.35
N GLU A 90 16.01 15.38 -1.23
CA GLU A 90 17.26 15.53 -0.48
C GLU A 90 17.71 14.21 0.15
N MET A 91 16.77 13.39 0.58
CA MET A 91 17.06 12.04 1.08
C MET A 91 17.72 11.17 0.00
N GLN A 92 17.24 11.24 -1.22
CA GLN A 92 17.82 10.53 -2.36
C GLN A 92 19.20 11.07 -2.75
N ALA A 93 19.48 12.33 -2.49
CA ALA A 93 20.78 12.96 -2.76
C ALA A 93 21.84 12.62 -1.69
N ARG A 94 21.45 12.21 -0.48
CA ARG A 94 22.40 11.91 0.61
C ARG A 94 23.33 10.75 0.28
N PRO A 95 24.59 10.77 0.74
CA PRO A 95 25.49 9.65 0.59
C PRO A 95 24.99 8.45 1.42
N SER A 96 25.26 7.24 0.95
CA SER A 96 24.91 6.02 1.67
C SER A 96 25.58 5.99 3.04
N LEU A 97 24.84 5.53 4.05
CA LEU A 97 25.38 5.29 5.38
C LEU A 97 26.16 3.97 5.41
N PRO A 98 27.20 3.85 6.25
CA PRO A 98 27.88 2.58 6.47
C PRO A 98 26.92 1.50 6.99
N LEU A 99 27.12 0.23 6.61
CA LEU A 99 26.27 -0.89 7.05
C LEU A 99 26.20 -1.05 8.58
N ARG A 100 27.25 -0.61 9.29
CA ARG A 100 27.33 -0.66 10.77
C ARG A 100 26.81 0.60 11.45
N HIS A 101 26.27 1.56 10.71
CA HIS A 101 25.67 2.76 11.28
C HIS A 101 24.49 2.35 12.18
N ALA A 102 24.40 2.92 13.39
CA ALA A 102 23.44 2.49 14.40
C ALA A 102 21.99 2.51 13.89
N GLU A 103 21.60 3.55 13.15
CA GLU A 103 20.26 3.67 12.58
C GLU A 103 19.99 2.65 11.46
N VAL A 104 21.01 2.28 10.66
CA VAL A 104 20.88 1.22 9.64
C VAL A 104 20.67 -0.13 10.30
N VAL A 105 21.42 -0.43 11.35
CA VAL A 105 21.27 -1.67 12.12
C VAL A 105 19.90 -1.73 12.76
N ALA A 106 19.48 -0.67 13.46
CA ALA A 106 18.16 -0.61 14.09
C ALA A 106 17.01 -0.73 13.06
N GLY A 107 17.16 -0.13 11.87
CA GLY A 107 16.21 -0.26 10.78
C GLY A 107 16.13 -1.69 10.23
N ALA A 108 17.27 -2.37 10.08
CA ALA A 108 17.32 -3.75 9.63
C ALA A 108 16.67 -4.70 10.65
N GLU A 109 17.00 -4.57 11.94
CA GLU A 109 16.38 -5.34 13.04
C GLU A 109 14.87 -5.12 13.10
N ARG A 110 14.41 -3.88 12.89
CA ARG A 110 12.97 -3.56 12.78
C ARG A 110 12.33 -4.31 11.62
N ALA A 111 12.95 -4.28 10.44
CA ALA A 111 12.45 -4.97 9.26
C ALA A 111 12.39 -6.49 9.47
N GLU A 112 13.41 -7.09 10.08
CA GLU A 112 13.44 -8.52 10.39
C GLU A 112 12.35 -8.91 11.38
N ARG A 113 12.15 -8.14 12.44
CA ARG A 113 11.10 -8.33 13.44
C ARG A 113 9.70 -8.25 12.84
N LEU A 114 9.47 -7.34 11.91
CA LEU A 114 8.16 -7.12 11.28
C LEU A 114 7.88 -8.05 10.10
N LEU A 115 8.90 -8.67 9.51
CA LEU A 115 8.75 -9.52 8.32
C LEU A 115 7.69 -10.64 8.48
N PRO A 116 7.59 -11.37 9.60
CA PRO A 116 6.55 -12.38 9.79
C PRO A 116 5.13 -11.79 9.73
N VAL A 117 4.91 -10.65 10.37
CA VAL A 117 3.63 -9.94 10.38
C VAL A 117 3.31 -9.40 8.99
N ALA A 118 4.28 -8.76 8.33
CA ALA A 118 4.14 -8.24 6.98
C ALA A 118 3.72 -9.34 5.98
N LYS A 119 4.27 -10.55 6.08
CA LYS A 119 3.87 -11.69 5.23
C LYS A 119 2.39 -12.05 5.39
N ILE A 120 1.91 -12.11 6.64
CA ILE A 120 0.51 -12.43 6.93
C ILE A 120 -0.39 -11.35 6.34
N LEU A 121 -0.10 -10.08 6.64
CA LEU A 121 -0.94 -8.96 6.24
C LEU A 121 -0.89 -8.70 4.73
N ALA A 122 0.25 -8.85 4.07
CA ALA A 122 0.36 -8.78 2.62
C ALA A 122 -0.45 -9.90 1.95
N ALA A 123 -0.37 -11.13 2.48
CA ALA A 123 -1.15 -12.25 1.95
C ALA A 123 -2.66 -12.05 2.13
N GLU A 124 -3.11 -11.51 3.25
CA GLU A 124 -4.52 -11.18 3.51
C GLU A 124 -5.00 -10.07 2.56
N SER A 125 -4.21 -9.01 2.40
CA SER A 125 -4.50 -7.90 1.50
C SER A 125 -4.60 -8.36 0.05
N LEU A 126 -3.65 -9.18 -0.41
CA LEU A 126 -3.71 -9.78 -1.74
C LEU A 126 -4.96 -10.65 -1.94
N ARG A 127 -5.32 -11.51 -0.98
CA ARG A 127 -6.54 -12.33 -1.07
C ARG A 127 -7.80 -11.45 -1.12
N ARG A 128 -7.85 -10.37 -0.34
CA ARG A 128 -8.96 -9.39 -0.38
C ARG A 128 -9.08 -8.79 -1.77
N LEU A 129 -7.97 -8.22 -2.31
CA LEU A 129 -7.97 -7.62 -3.64
C LEU A 129 -8.31 -8.63 -4.74
N MET A 130 -7.79 -9.86 -4.67
CA MET A 130 -8.12 -10.90 -5.65
C MET A 130 -9.62 -11.21 -5.68
N ARG A 131 -10.27 -11.31 -4.51
CA ARG A 131 -11.74 -11.47 -4.45
C ARG A 131 -12.47 -10.26 -5.03
N GLU A 132 -12.04 -9.05 -4.67
CA GLU A 132 -12.65 -7.80 -5.14
C GLU A 132 -12.54 -7.63 -6.65
N TYR A 133 -11.43 -8.06 -7.24
CA TYR A 133 -11.18 -7.97 -8.68
C TYR A 133 -11.52 -9.25 -9.45
N GLY A 134 -12.16 -10.21 -8.82
CA GLY A 134 -12.59 -11.46 -9.46
C GLY A 134 -11.46 -12.34 -9.97
N VAL A 135 -10.26 -12.21 -9.39
CA VAL A 135 -9.10 -13.05 -9.76
C VAL A 135 -9.27 -14.44 -9.15
N ARG A 136 -9.42 -15.45 -10.02
CA ARG A 136 -9.61 -16.84 -9.60
C ARG A 136 -8.32 -17.46 -9.08
N GLU A 137 -8.45 -18.37 -8.13
CA GLU A 137 -7.32 -19.17 -7.68
C GLU A 137 -6.82 -20.07 -8.82
N SER A 138 -5.52 -20.06 -9.02
CA SER A 138 -4.81 -20.82 -10.05
C SER A 138 -3.50 -21.36 -9.50
N ALA A 139 -2.83 -22.24 -10.23
CA ALA A 139 -1.48 -22.71 -9.86
C ALA A 139 -0.50 -21.53 -9.74
N ALA A 140 -0.60 -20.53 -10.63
CA ALA A 140 0.22 -19.32 -10.59
C ALA A 140 -0.03 -18.51 -9.32
N VAL A 141 -1.29 -18.35 -8.92
CA VAL A 141 -1.66 -17.66 -7.68
C VAL A 141 -1.16 -18.40 -6.44
N ARG A 142 -1.33 -19.74 -6.39
CA ARG A 142 -0.76 -20.54 -5.27
C ARG A 142 0.76 -20.41 -5.20
N ALA A 143 1.44 -20.42 -6.34
CA ALA A 143 2.89 -20.19 -6.40
C ALA A 143 3.29 -18.79 -5.91
N ALA A 144 2.46 -17.75 -6.16
CA ALA A 144 2.67 -16.40 -5.64
C ALA A 144 2.69 -16.40 -4.09
N PHE A 145 1.70 -16.99 -3.45
CA PHE A 145 1.66 -17.09 -1.99
C PHE A 145 2.80 -17.96 -1.42
N ALA A 146 3.19 -19.02 -2.12
CA ALA A 146 4.34 -19.83 -1.72
C ALA A 146 5.64 -19.01 -1.74
N ARG A 147 5.88 -18.19 -2.79
CA ARG A 147 7.06 -17.30 -2.86
C ARG A 147 7.06 -16.28 -1.73
N LEU A 148 5.94 -15.60 -1.49
CA LEU A 148 5.80 -14.64 -0.40
C LEU A 148 6.16 -15.27 0.95
N SER A 149 5.70 -16.48 1.24
CA SER A 149 6.00 -17.18 2.49
C SER A 149 7.48 -17.56 2.64
N GLN A 150 8.22 -17.69 1.54
CA GLN A 150 9.62 -18.12 1.53
C GLN A 150 10.63 -17.02 1.82
N VAL A 151 10.24 -15.74 1.81
CA VAL A 151 11.16 -14.64 2.16
C VAL A 151 11.70 -14.83 3.58
N ARG A 152 13.02 -14.68 3.76
CA ARG A 152 13.70 -14.93 5.04
C ARG A 152 14.74 -13.87 5.39
N VAL A 153 15.23 -13.13 4.42
CA VAL A 153 16.42 -12.29 4.56
C VAL A 153 16.08 -10.84 4.28
N ILE A 154 16.43 -9.98 5.22
CA ILE A 154 16.52 -8.53 5.02
C ILE A 154 18.00 -8.22 4.82
N LYS A 155 18.34 -7.56 3.72
CA LYS A 155 19.73 -7.27 3.37
C LYS A 155 19.94 -5.76 3.19
N PRO A 156 20.65 -5.10 4.11
CA PRO A 156 21.10 -3.73 3.90
C PRO A 156 22.02 -3.62 2.68
N ASP A 157 21.87 -2.55 1.89
CA ASP A 157 22.59 -2.35 0.63
C ASP A 157 22.91 -0.88 0.41
N MET A 158 24.22 -0.57 0.35
CA MET A 158 24.68 0.80 0.15
C MET A 158 24.38 1.35 -1.24
N GLU A 159 24.29 0.47 -2.27
CA GLU A 159 24.03 0.91 -3.65
C GLU A 159 22.58 1.34 -3.85
N LEU A 160 21.65 0.83 -3.06
CA LEU A 160 20.23 1.19 -3.15
C LEU A 160 19.94 2.55 -2.51
N ARG A 161 20.80 3.06 -1.64
CA ARG A 161 20.66 4.37 -0.99
C ARG A 161 19.32 4.55 -0.28
N ASP A 162 18.43 5.35 -0.86
CA ASP A 162 17.05 5.60 -0.39
C ASP A 162 16.04 4.80 -1.22
N ASN A 163 16.15 3.48 -1.18
CA ASN A 163 15.25 2.59 -1.91
C ASN A 163 15.19 1.21 -1.27
N ALA A 164 14.14 0.43 -1.61
CA ALA A 164 14.07 -1.00 -1.37
C ALA A 164 13.90 -1.74 -2.69
N SER A 165 14.22 -3.02 -2.75
CA SER A 165 14.03 -3.81 -3.95
C SER A 165 14.10 -5.32 -3.70
N VAL A 166 13.48 -6.07 -4.60
CA VAL A 166 13.64 -7.53 -4.71
C VAL A 166 14.31 -7.89 -6.03
N LEU A 167 15.11 -8.94 -6.00
CA LEU A 167 15.72 -9.49 -7.19
C LEU A 167 15.12 -10.87 -7.48
N TYR A 168 14.62 -11.09 -8.67
CA TYR A 168 14.02 -12.39 -9.04
C TYR A 168 14.99 -13.58 -8.91
N ARG A 169 16.30 -13.33 -9.01
CA ARG A 169 17.34 -14.34 -8.76
C ARG A 169 17.59 -14.62 -7.26
N GLU A 170 17.14 -13.73 -6.38
CA GLU A 170 17.26 -13.84 -4.92
C GLU A 170 15.86 -13.77 -4.26
N PRO A 171 14.93 -14.69 -4.60
CA PRO A 171 13.50 -14.54 -4.26
C PRO A 171 13.20 -14.62 -2.76
N ARG A 172 14.20 -14.94 -1.94
CA ARG A 172 14.05 -15.02 -0.47
C ARG A 172 14.57 -13.78 0.25
N THR A 173 15.06 -12.78 -0.50
CA THR A 173 15.75 -11.61 0.04
C THR A 173 15.04 -10.33 -0.38
N ILE A 174 14.77 -9.44 0.57
CA ILE A 174 14.43 -8.04 0.33
C ILE A 174 15.67 -7.21 0.65
N ARG A 175 16.09 -6.38 -0.30
CA ARG A 175 17.24 -5.48 -0.15
C ARG A 175 16.73 -4.10 0.20
N PHE A 176 17.36 -3.47 1.19
CA PHE A 176 17.04 -2.11 1.63
C PHE A 176 18.26 -1.21 1.53
N GLY A 177 18.11 -0.05 0.95
CA GLY A 177 19.13 0.99 0.99
C GLY A 177 19.38 1.50 2.41
N THR A 178 20.62 1.89 2.69
CA THR A 178 21.02 2.27 4.04
C THR A 178 20.36 3.57 4.51
N ILE A 179 20.16 4.54 3.60
CA ILE A 179 19.39 5.75 3.90
C ILE A 179 17.94 5.40 4.20
N PHE A 180 17.37 4.48 3.42
CA PHE A 180 15.99 4.05 3.58
C PHE A 180 15.75 3.40 4.96
N LEU A 181 16.61 2.48 5.38
CA LEU A 181 16.55 1.85 6.71
C LEU A 181 16.66 2.87 7.85
N ALA A 182 17.57 3.81 7.72
CA ALA A 182 17.81 4.82 8.74
C ALA A 182 16.66 5.84 8.85
N SER A 183 15.96 6.12 7.75
CA SER A 183 14.88 7.10 7.70
C SER A 183 13.52 6.56 8.12
N LEU A 184 13.24 5.28 7.93
CA LEU A 184 11.98 4.65 8.34
C LEU A 184 11.99 4.36 9.85
N ARG A 185 11.38 5.27 10.62
CA ARG A 185 11.43 5.20 12.09
C ARG A 185 10.26 4.49 12.73
N SER A 186 9.12 4.37 12.04
CA SER A 186 7.93 3.69 12.55
C SER A 186 7.84 2.23 12.10
N ASP A 187 7.18 1.42 12.91
CA ASP A 187 6.87 0.03 12.57
C ASP A 187 5.90 -0.04 11.40
N GLU A 188 4.95 0.86 11.35
CA GLU A 188 3.94 0.94 10.28
C GLU A 188 4.59 1.30 8.96
N GLY A 189 5.51 2.26 8.99
CA GLY A 189 6.31 2.63 7.86
C GLY A 189 7.05 1.45 7.27
N MET A 190 7.80 0.77 8.09
CA MET A 190 8.55 -0.41 7.70
C MET A 190 7.64 -1.52 7.20
N LEU A 191 6.50 -1.74 7.86
CA LEU A 191 5.54 -2.78 7.48
C LEU A 191 4.91 -2.51 6.12
N GLY A 192 4.56 -1.26 5.81
CA GLY A 192 4.02 -0.87 4.51
C GLY A 192 4.99 -1.19 3.38
N VAL A 193 6.27 -0.84 3.56
CA VAL A 193 7.32 -1.15 2.57
C VAL A 193 7.56 -2.65 2.45
N LEU A 194 7.62 -3.37 3.55
CA LEU A 194 7.75 -4.83 3.50
C LEU A 194 6.59 -5.48 2.73
N ALA A 195 5.35 -5.04 2.95
CA ALA A 195 4.19 -5.57 2.24
C ALA A 195 4.21 -5.23 0.74
N HIS A 196 4.69 -4.05 0.37
CA HIS A 196 4.93 -3.65 -1.01
C HIS A 196 5.95 -4.59 -1.69
N GLU A 197 7.14 -4.76 -1.11
CA GLU A 197 8.20 -5.63 -1.65
C GLU A 197 7.76 -7.09 -1.71
N LEU A 198 7.05 -7.57 -0.69
CA LEU A 198 6.47 -8.91 -0.68
C LEU A 198 5.48 -9.14 -1.82
N THR A 199 4.81 -8.09 -2.31
CA THR A 199 3.92 -8.17 -3.45
C THR A 199 4.71 -8.39 -4.75
N HIS A 200 5.85 -7.73 -4.94
CA HIS A 200 6.76 -8.01 -6.04
C HIS A 200 7.33 -9.44 -5.98
N VAL A 201 7.70 -9.91 -4.79
CA VAL A 201 8.12 -11.31 -4.61
C VAL A 201 7.00 -12.27 -5.00
N ALA A 202 5.77 -11.97 -4.59
CA ALA A 202 4.61 -12.80 -4.93
C ALA A 202 4.36 -12.85 -6.45
N ASP A 203 4.51 -11.74 -7.16
CA ASP A 203 4.39 -11.74 -8.63
C ASP A 203 5.49 -12.57 -9.28
N GLY A 204 6.74 -12.34 -8.87
CA GLY A 204 7.92 -13.03 -9.37
C GLY A 204 8.16 -12.84 -10.86
N ALA A 205 9.17 -13.54 -11.41
CA ALA A 205 9.53 -13.43 -12.82
C ALA A 205 8.42 -13.89 -13.79
N SER A 206 7.52 -14.75 -13.32
CA SER A 206 6.40 -15.28 -14.12
C SER A 206 5.23 -14.32 -14.26
N GLY A 207 5.15 -13.27 -13.45
CA GLY A 207 4.05 -12.33 -13.46
C GLY A 207 2.72 -12.97 -13.02
N SER A 208 2.73 -13.67 -11.89
CA SER A 208 1.59 -14.42 -11.38
C SER A 208 0.39 -13.54 -11.00
N LEU A 209 0.61 -12.25 -10.74
CA LEU A 209 -0.40 -11.27 -10.32
C LEU A 209 -0.80 -10.29 -11.44
N LYS A 210 -0.36 -10.49 -12.69
CA LYS A 210 -0.63 -9.57 -13.81
C LYS A 210 -2.11 -9.24 -14.01
N THR A 211 -3.00 -10.20 -13.80
CA THR A 211 -4.45 -9.97 -13.92
C THR A 211 -4.95 -9.02 -12.84
N LEU A 212 -4.46 -9.17 -11.61
CA LEU A 212 -4.76 -8.24 -10.50
C LEU A 212 -4.23 -6.85 -10.82
N PHE A 213 -2.97 -6.73 -11.22
CA PHE A 213 -2.33 -5.46 -11.54
C PHE A 213 -3.09 -4.69 -12.63
N ARG A 214 -3.54 -5.40 -13.66
CA ARG A 214 -4.37 -4.82 -14.72
C ARG A 214 -5.71 -4.32 -14.17
N GLY A 215 -6.41 -5.13 -13.37
CA GLY A 215 -7.69 -4.75 -12.78
C GLY A 215 -7.60 -3.52 -11.89
N VAL A 216 -6.56 -3.43 -11.06
CA VAL A 216 -6.27 -2.24 -10.23
C VAL A 216 -5.98 -1.03 -11.10
N ALA A 217 -5.10 -1.16 -12.10
CA ALA A 217 -4.76 -0.07 -13.02
C ALA A 217 -5.98 0.48 -13.76
N GLU A 218 -6.85 -0.40 -14.28
CA GLU A 218 -8.08 -0.03 -14.99
C GLU A 218 -9.07 0.67 -14.07
N ARG A 219 -9.26 0.19 -12.85
CA ARG A 219 -10.17 0.81 -11.88
C ARG A 219 -9.66 2.18 -11.43
N ALA A 220 -8.37 2.29 -11.09
CA ALA A 220 -7.74 3.55 -10.74
C ALA A 220 -7.79 4.55 -11.91
N GLY A 221 -7.53 4.07 -13.12
CA GLY A 221 -7.62 4.88 -14.33
C GLY A 221 -8.99 5.48 -14.53
N ARG A 222 -10.05 4.70 -14.33
CA ARG A 222 -11.45 5.19 -14.41
C ARG A 222 -11.79 6.15 -13.27
N ALA A 223 -11.45 5.76 -12.02
CA ALA A 223 -11.85 6.51 -10.83
C ALA A 223 -11.12 7.86 -10.70
N ALA A 224 -9.84 7.91 -11.04
CA ALA A 224 -9.02 9.12 -10.92
C ALA A 224 -8.74 9.81 -12.26
N SER A 225 -9.36 9.35 -13.38
CA SER A 225 -9.17 9.90 -14.75
C SER A 225 -7.69 9.89 -15.18
N LEU A 226 -6.97 8.79 -14.87
CA LEU A 226 -5.55 8.63 -15.13
C LEU A 226 -5.28 7.59 -16.24
N ARG A 227 -4.20 7.79 -17.00
CA ARG A 227 -3.65 6.74 -17.86
C ARG A 227 -2.55 5.97 -17.10
N ILE A 228 -2.82 4.72 -16.77
CA ILE A 228 -1.92 3.88 -15.98
C ILE A 228 -1.40 2.75 -16.87
N SER A 229 -0.09 2.72 -17.10
CA SER A 229 0.58 1.63 -17.82
C SER A 229 0.61 0.36 -16.96
N ALA A 230 0.83 -0.81 -17.57
CA ALA A 230 0.93 -2.08 -16.86
C ALA A 230 1.95 -2.04 -15.71
N ARG A 231 3.12 -1.42 -15.93
CA ARG A 231 4.17 -1.30 -14.92
C ARG A 231 3.76 -0.40 -13.77
N ARG A 232 3.13 0.76 -14.06
CA ARG A 232 2.59 1.64 -13.01
C ARG A 232 1.43 0.98 -12.26
N GLY A 233 0.68 0.11 -12.92
CA GLY A 233 -0.38 -0.68 -12.29
C GLY A 233 0.18 -1.72 -11.33
N GLU A 234 1.34 -2.32 -11.62
CA GLU A 234 2.09 -3.17 -10.70
C GLU A 234 2.47 -2.40 -9.45
N GLU A 235 3.20 -1.28 -9.58
CA GLU A 235 3.65 -0.45 -8.45
C GLU A 235 2.45 0.06 -7.62
N LEU A 236 1.40 0.57 -8.28
CA LEU A 236 0.19 1.02 -7.59
C LEU A 236 -0.50 -0.10 -6.81
N THR A 237 -0.45 -1.33 -7.31
CA THR A 237 -1.02 -2.48 -6.58
C THR A 237 -0.16 -2.84 -5.38
N CYS A 238 1.16 -2.79 -5.51
CA CYS A 238 2.09 -2.97 -4.39
C CYS A 238 1.85 -1.92 -3.30
N ASP A 239 1.67 -0.66 -3.70
CA ASP A 239 1.31 0.44 -2.81
C ASP A 239 -0.03 0.20 -2.10
N LEU A 240 -1.05 -0.24 -2.82
CA LEU A 240 -2.36 -0.55 -2.26
C LEU A 240 -2.27 -1.71 -1.24
N VAL A 241 -1.50 -2.75 -1.54
CA VAL A 241 -1.25 -3.86 -0.60
C VAL A 241 -0.54 -3.36 0.65
N GLY A 242 0.47 -2.50 0.50
CA GLY A 242 1.16 -1.84 1.61
C GLY A 242 0.20 -1.06 2.51
N ALA A 243 -0.63 -0.20 1.92
CA ALA A 243 -1.62 0.59 2.65
C ALA A 243 -2.63 -0.28 3.41
N LEU A 244 -3.18 -1.32 2.76
CA LEU A 244 -4.10 -2.26 3.39
C LEU A 244 -3.46 -3.05 4.53
N ALA A 245 -2.21 -3.47 4.38
CA ALA A 245 -1.46 -4.18 5.41
C ALA A 245 -1.22 -3.30 6.64
N VAL A 246 -0.82 -2.05 6.45
CA VAL A 246 -0.62 -1.08 7.53
C VAL A 246 -1.93 -0.83 8.27
N ARG A 247 -3.04 -0.58 7.58
CA ARG A 247 -4.36 -0.41 8.20
C ARG A 247 -4.75 -1.61 9.07
N ALA A 248 -4.56 -2.83 8.52
CA ALA A 248 -4.84 -4.05 9.26
C ALA A 248 -3.93 -4.22 10.50
N TYR A 249 -2.67 -3.81 10.40
CA TYR A 249 -1.72 -3.81 11.52
C TYR A 249 -2.20 -2.92 12.66
N ILE A 250 -2.56 -1.68 12.35
CA ILE A 250 -3.00 -0.71 13.36
C ILE A 250 -4.32 -1.12 13.99
N ALA A 251 -5.27 -1.60 13.20
CA ALA A 251 -6.55 -2.08 13.72
C ALA A 251 -6.42 -3.27 14.69
N ARG A 252 -5.32 -4.03 14.60
CA ARG A 252 -5.09 -5.26 15.40
C ARG A 252 -4.05 -5.10 16.50
N THR A 253 -3.30 -3.99 16.53
CA THR A 253 -2.19 -3.81 17.47
C THR A 253 -2.54 -2.75 18.51
N PRO A 254 -2.86 -3.16 19.74
CA PRO A 254 -3.16 -2.23 20.82
C PRO A 254 -1.99 -1.27 21.09
N GLY A 255 -2.29 -0.01 21.34
CA GLY A 255 -1.29 1.02 21.68
C GLY A 255 -0.59 1.64 20.47
N VAL A 256 -0.80 1.13 19.25
CA VAL A 256 -0.32 1.79 18.04
C VAL A 256 -1.11 3.07 17.82
N GLU A 257 -0.39 4.13 17.46
CA GLU A 257 -0.98 5.44 17.22
C GLU A 257 -1.98 5.38 16.06
N THR A 258 -3.17 5.87 16.30
CA THR A 258 -4.25 5.88 15.31
C THR A 258 -3.98 6.87 14.18
N LEU A 259 -4.59 6.75 12.99
CA LEU A 259 -4.41 7.64 11.82
C LEU A 259 -4.78 9.09 12.15
N ALA A 260 -5.80 9.33 12.97
CA ALA A 260 -6.17 10.68 13.43
C ALA A 260 -5.05 11.40 14.16
N ARG A 261 -4.45 10.73 15.12
CA ARG A 261 -3.36 11.34 15.85
C ARG A 261 -2.20 11.66 14.95
N ARG A 262 -1.86 10.74 14.01
CA ARG A 262 -0.81 10.99 13.03
C ARG A 262 -1.18 12.12 12.09
N THR A 263 -2.41 12.17 11.58
CA THR A 263 -2.88 13.27 10.74
C THR A 263 -2.82 14.59 11.49
N ALA A 264 -3.29 14.63 12.74
CA ALA A 264 -3.22 15.83 13.57
C ALA A 264 -1.78 16.30 13.82
N ARG A 265 -0.87 15.35 14.10
CA ARG A 265 0.56 15.63 14.26
C ARG A 265 1.19 16.08 12.94
N ALA A 266 0.85 15.47 11.83
CA ALA A 266 1.35 15.79 10.51
C ALA A 266 0.83 17.12 9.94
N LEU A 267 -0.23 17.70 10.51
CA LEU A 267 -0.70 19.05 10.11
C LEU A 267 0.35 20.13 10.34
N ALA A 268 1.26 19.94 11.30
CA ALA A 268 2.38 20.84 11.54
C ALA A 268 3.50 20.72 10.50
N HIS A 269 3.51 19.65 9.71
CA HIS A 269 4.48 19.42 8.67
C HIS A 269 4.03 20.04 7.35
N ASN A 270 4.98 20.63 6.64
CA ASN A 270 4.77 21.13 5.28
C ASN A 270 5.67 20.33 4.33
N CYS A 271 5.13 19.25 3.80
CA CYS A 271 5.84 18.42 2.84
C CYS A 271 6.00 19.14 1.52
N VAL A 272 7.16 19.72 1.30
CA VAL A 272 7.53 20.26 -0.01
C VAL A 272 8.09 19.11 -0.85
N GLU A 273 7.43 18.78 -1.92
CA GLU A 273 7.78 17.66 -2.74
C GLU A 273 7.71 17.98 -4.21
N HIS A 274 8.70 17.48 -4.94
CA HIS A 274 8.67 17.52 -6.39
C HIS A 274 7.74 16.44 -6.95
N ASP A 275 6.66 16.86 -7.57
CA ASP A 275 5.64 15.99 -8.15
C ASP A 275 6.10 15.50 -9.53
N HIS A 276 7.01 14.53 -9.57
CA HIS A 276 7.47 13.93 -10.82
C HIS A 276 7.09 12.46 -10.95
N THR A 277 6.85 12.03 -12.17
CA THR A 277 6.60 10.63 -12.52
C THR A 277 7.79 10.06 -13.27
N ASP A 278 8.06 8.78 -13.07
CA ASP A 278 8.99 8.02 -13.91
C ASP A 278 8.28 6.96 -14.77
N ARG A 279 9.05 6.05 -15.37
CA ARG A 279 8.50 4.99 -16.21
C ARG A 279 7.75 3.93 -15.42
N ALA A 280 8.11 3.72 -14.17
CA ALA A 280 7.55 2.67 -13.32
C ALA A 280 6.48 3.23 -12.37
N HIS A 281 6.68 4.43 -11.84
CA HIS A 281 5.86 5.01 -10.78
C HIS A 281 5.03 6.19 -11.27
N LEU A 282 3.87 6.35 -10.68
CA LEU A 282 3.13 7.61 -10.70
C LEU A 282 3.84 8.60 -9.78
N SER A 283 3.60 9.90 -9.95
CA SER A 283 4.05 10.84 -8.94
C SER A 283 3.37 10.55 -7.61
N PRO A 284 3.99 10.89 -6.49
CA PRO A 284 3.46 10.63 -5.16
C PRO A 284 2.03 11.14 -4.96
N ARG A 285 1.74 12.38 -5.33
CA ARG A 285 0.40 12.95 -5.26
C ARG A 285 -0.60 12.19 -6.13
N THR A 286 -0.17 11.75 -7.31
CA THR A 286 -1.00 10.97 -8.23
C THR A 286 -1.26 9.56 -7.70
N THR A 287 -0.25 8.92 -7.12
CA THR A 287 -0.40 7.63 -6.42
C THR A 287 -1.41 7.76 -5.30
N MET A 288 -1.26 8.77 -4.44
CA MET A 288 -2.17 9.00 -3.32
C MET A 288 -3.62 9.22 -3.78
N ARG A 289 -3.82 10.05 -4.80
CA ARG A 289 -5.15 10.27 -5.41
C ARG A 289 -5.75 8.97 -5.94
N ALA A 290 -4.93 8.11 -6.57
CA ALA A 290 -5.36 6.81 -7.05
C ALA A 290 -5.73 5.87 -5.89
N LEU A 291 -4.94 5.82 -4.82
CA LEU A 291 -5.22 4.99 -3.63
C LEU A 291 -6.52 5.42 -2.94
N LEU A 292 -6.75 6.72 -2.74
CA LEU A 292 -8.00 7.24 -2.18
C LEU A 292 -9.23 6.89 -3.04
N ALA A 293 -9.07 6.89 -4.36
CA ALA A 293 -10.13 6.50 -5.29
C ALA A 293 -10.39 4.98 -5.30
N LEU A 294 -9.35 4.17 -5.03
CA LEU A 294 -9.45 2.71 -4.96
C LEU A 294 -10.00 2.22 -3.61
N ASP A 295 -9.67 2.90 -2.51
CA ASP A 295 -10.12 2.57 -1.17
C ASP A 295 -10.78 3.79 -0.49
N PRO A 296 -12.09 3.97 -0.65
CA PRO A 296 -12.82 5.06 -0.02
C PRO A 296 -12.82 5.02 1.53
N ALA A 297 -12.59 3.85 2.13
CA ALA A 297 -12.46 3.74 3.58
C ALA A 297 -11.23 4.50 4.07
N LEU A 298 -10.16 4.49 3.29
CA LEU A 298 -8.98 5.26 3.54
C LEU A 298 -9.25 6.78 3.56
N ALA A 299 -10.05 7.28 2.62
CA ALA A 299 -10.43 8.69 2.60
C ALA A 299 -11.19 9.07 3.88
N ARG A 300 -12.16 8.26 4.31
CA ARG A 300 -12.91 8.49 5.57
C ARG A 300 -11.99 8.51 6.80
N GLU A 301 -11.03 7.62 6.86
CA GLU A 301 -10.06 7.60 7.95
C GLU A 301 -9.19 8.87 8.00
N LEU A 302 -8.84 9.45 6.87
CA LEU A 302 -8.09 10.71 6.78
C LEU A 302 -8.93 11.95 7.12
N THR A 303 -10.25 11.90 6.94
CA THR A 303 -11.15 12.99 7.36
C THR A 303 -11.40 12.99 8.85
N GLY A 304 -11.14 11.88 9.53
CA GLY A 304 -11.48 11.69 10.94
C GLY A 304 -12.94 11.25 11.15
N ASP A 305 -13.65 10.93 10.09
CA ASP A 305 -14.98 10.35 10.18
C ASP A 305 -14.87 8.94 10.79
N PRO A 306 -15.67 8.63 11.84
CA PRO A 306 -15.66 7.30 12.41
C PRO A 306 -16.04 6.29 11.30
N ALA A 307 -15.17 5.32 11.07
CA ALA A 307 -15.53 4.21 10.23
C ALA A 307 -16.80 3.58 10.82
N GLU A 308 -17.91 3.58 10.08
CA GLU A 308 -19.00 2.68 10.45
C GLU A 308 -18.38 1.28 10.58
N PRO A 309 -18.59 0.61 11.72
CA PRO A 309 -18.11 -0.74 11.87
C PRO A 309 -18.63 -1.52 10.66
N GLU A 310 -17.72 -2.10 9.86
CA GLU A 310 -18.12 -3.02 8.79
C GLU A 310 -19.05 -4.04 9.47
N THR A 311 -20.35 -3.89 9.24
CA THR A 311 -21.32 -4.88 9.70
C THR A 311 -20.94 -6.15 8.95
N SER A 312 -20.21 -7.00 9.65
CA SER A 312 -19.90 -8.34 9.16
C SER A 312 -21.22 -8.92 8.68
N PRO A 313 -21.36 -9.33 7.42
CA PRO A 313 -22.62 -9.85 6.94
C PRO A 313 -23.03 -10.95 7.92
N ALA A 314 -24.21 -10.77 8.54
CA ALA A 314 -24.74 -11.73 9.49
C ALA A 314 -24.60 -13.12 8.89
N PRO A 315 -24.05 -14.10 9.63
CA PRO A 315 -23.87 -15.45 9.11
C PRO A 315 -25.23 -15.90 8.58
N ALA A 316 -25.26 -16.23 7.28
CA ALA A 316 -26.48 -16.71 6.62
C ALA A 316 -27.11 -17.79 7.49
N PRO A 317 -28.43 -17.74 7.75
CA PRO A 317 -29.07 -18.69 8.63
C PRO A 317 -28.72 -20.10 8.12
N ARG A 318 -28.11 -20.91 8.95
CA ARG A 318 -27.79 -22.30 8.67
C ARG A 318 -29.11 -22.99 8.29
N ARG A 319 -29.24 -23.25 7.00
CA ARG A 319 -30.32 -24.05 6.45
C ARG A 319 -30.23 -25.43 7.12
N THR A 320 -31.04 -25.63 8.17
CA THR A 320 -31.20 -26.95 8.80
C THR A 320 -31.71 -27.87 7.72
N GLN A 321 -30.79 -28.67 7.14
CA GLN A 321 -31.18 -29.79 6.29
C GLN A 321 -31.99 -30.71 7.17
N ARG A 322 -33.32 -30.62 7.02
CA ARG A 322 -34.26 -31.64 7.51
C ARG A 322 -33.83 -32.98 6.88
N ARG A 323 -33.16 -33.78 7.69
CA ARG A 323 -32.86 -35.18 7.33
C ARG A 323 -34.21 -35.85 7.00
N ALA A 324 -34.43 -36.11 5.72
CA ALA A 324 -35.54 -36.97 5.30
C ALA A 324 -35.32 -38.34 5.93
N ALA A 325 -36.24 -38.74 6.79
CA ALA A 325 -36.27 -40.09 7.36
C ALA A 325 -36.47 -41.09 6.21
N HIS A 326 -35.48 -41.94 5.99
CA HIS A 326 -35.61 -43.07 5.10
C HIS A 326 -36.65 -44.03 5.68
N PRO A 327 -37.67 -44.46 4.91
CA PRO A 327 -38.60 -45.52 5.35
C PRO A 327 -37.84 -46.83 5.42
N ILE A 328 -37.93 -47.47 6.59
CA ILE A 328 -37.41 -48.83 6.85
C ILE A 328 -38.28 -49.81 6.03
N ALA A 329 -37.65 -50.52 5.08
CA ALA A 329 -38.30 -51.59 4.33
C ALA A 329 -38.58 -52.82 5.25
N PRO A 330 -39.74 -53.47 5.14
CA PRO A 330 -40.05 -54.62 5.97
C PRO A 330 -39.22 -55.85 5.56
N ARG A 331 -38.60 -56.50 6.57
CA ARG A 331 -37.91 -57.77 6.40
C ARG A 331 -38.89 -58.91 6.11
N THR A 332 -38.78 -59.55 4.96
CA THR A 332 -39.42 -60.79 4.65
C THR A 332 -38.80 -61.97 5.41
N PRO A 333 -39.56 -62.85 6.04
CA PRO A 333 -39.00 -64.04 6.67
C PRO A 333 -38.64 -65.11 5.61
N ARG A 334 -37.41 -65.63 5.74
CA ARG A 334 -36.99 -66.84 4.98
C ARG A 334 -37.62 -68.10 5.61
N ARG A 335 -38.29 -68.90 4.75
CA ARG A 335 -38.50 -70.36 4.98
C ARG A 335 -37.30 -71.09 4.46
#